data_b688ef47670e57502461dfaf17e8569c
#
_entry.id   b688ef47670e57502461dfaf17e8569c
#
_cell.length_a   1.000
_cell.length_b   1.000
_cell.length_c   1.000
_cell.angle_alpha   90.00
_cell.angle_beta   90.00
_cell.angle_gamma   90.00
#
_symmetry.space_group_name_H-M   'P 1'
#
loop_
_entity.id
_entity.type
_entity.pdbx_description
1 polymer ?
#
loop_
_entity_poly.entity_id
_entity_poly.type
_entity_poly.pdbx_seq_one_letter_code
_entity_poly.pdbx_strand_id
1 'polypeptide(L)'
;MRTTWHSIQRSVDFATPIITNCNVDVLQVKIFRAPERVGLIRARLLGASKATAPVLTFLDSHIEATEGWLQPLLERVALDPKAVACPVIEEISDKTLQYKFVTRNLEGSFHWNLEFDWREVERVDWAPYPSSVMAGGLFSIRKDWFEQLGFYDPGMEIWGGEQLELSFKAWMCGGKVVKI
;
A
#
# COMPACT_ATOMS: atom_id res chain seq x y z
N MET A 1 -7.42 -5.03 18.62
CA MET A 1 -7.85 -5.12 17.21
C MET A 1 -7.10 -6.26 16.56
N ARG A 2 -7.80 -7.20 15.92
CA ARG A 2 -7.12 -8.31 15.20
C ARG A 2 -6.81 -7.83 13.78
N THR A 3 -5.55 -7.71 13.47
CA THR A 3 -5.07 -7.37 12.12
C THR A 3 -4.87 -8.67 11.35
N THR A 4 -5.62 -8.88 10.29
CA THR A 4 -5.50 -10.07 9.46
C THR A 4 -4.62 -9.73 8.25
N TRP A 5 -3.48 -10.38 8.11
CA TRP A 5 -2.56 -10.21 7.00
C TRP A 5 -2.99 -11.04 5.81
N HIS A 6 -3.07 -10.43 4.64
CA HIS A 6 -3.32 -11.11 3.39
C HIS A 6 -2.24 -10.73 2.39
N SER A 7 -1.38 -11.67 2.04
CA SER A 7 -0.44 -11.50 0.95
C SER A 7 -0.83 -12.39 -0.23
N ILE A 8 -0.73 -11.86 -1.43
CA ILE A 8 -0.87 -12.60 -2.68
C ILE A 8 0.50 -12.71 -3.31
N GLN A 9 1.05 -13.90 -3.27
CA GLN A 9 2.36 -14.18 -3.86
C GLN A 9 2.19 -14.67 -5.29
N ARG A 10 3.04 -14.16 -6.21
CA ARG A 10 3.17 -14.70 -7.57
C ARG A 10 3.47 -16.19 -7.49
N SER A 11 2.90 -16.97 -8.41
CA SER A 11 3.36 -18.32 -8.67
C SER A 11 4.75 -18.28 -9.31
N VAL A 12 5.78 -18.21 -8.49
CA VAL A 12 7.12 -18.63 -8.79
C VAL A 12 7.34 -19.82 -7.86
N ASP A 13 7.79 -20.93 -8.41
CA ASP A 13 8.06 -22.18 -7.68
C ASP A 13 9.21 -22.01 -6.67
N PHE A 14 8.94 -21.33 -5.57
CA PHE A 14 9.73 -21.39 -4.35
C PHE A 14 8.78 -21.64 -3.19
N ALA A 15 8.38 -22.90 -3.07
CA ALA A 15 7.73 -23.41 -1.89
C ALA A 15 8.79 -23.57 -0.81
N THR A 16 8.95 -22.57 0.02
CA THR A 16 9.24 -22.79 1.45
C THR A 16 9.06 -21.47 2.16
N PRO A 17 8.11 -21.29 3.08
CA PRO A 17 8.13 -20.14 3.95
C PRO A 17 9.33 -20.32 4.89
N ILE A 18 10.39 -19.53 4.68
CA ILE A 18 11.38 -19.33 5.73
C ILE A 18 10.74 -18.41 6.77
N ILE A 19 9.84 -18.97 7.56
CA ILE A 19 9.39 -18.36 8.82
C ILE A 19 10.12 -19.14 9.92
N THR A 20 11.41 -18.91 10.05
CA THR A 20 12.17 -19.35 11.20
C THR A 20 12.27 -18.16 12.16
N ASN A 21 11.66 -18.32 13.35
CA ASN A 21 11.77 -17.47 14.53
C ASN A 21 10.95 -16.17 14.61
N CYS A 22 9.76 -16.09 14.03
CA CYS A 22 8.76 -15.16 14.53
C CYS A 22 7.70 -15.95 15.29
N ASN A 23 7.39 -15.56 16.53
CA ASN A 23 6.16 -15.96 17.24
C ASN A 23 4.93 -15.33 16.59
N VAL A 24 4.83 -15.46 15.27
CA VAL A 24 3.64 -15.09 14.51
C VAL A 24 2.69 -16.25 14.63
N ASP A 25 1.53 -16.00 15.18
CA ASP A 25 0.45 -16.98 15.18
C ASP A 25 0.11 -17.32 13.72
N VAL A 26 0.63 -18.44 13.22
CA VAL A 26 0.51 -18.89 11.82
C VAL A 26 -0.95 -18.99 11.38
N LEU A 27 -1.88 -19.08 12.34
CA LEU A 27 -3.32 -19.07 12.09
C LEU A 27 -3.84 -17.72 11.55
N GLN A 28 -3.07 -16.65 11.64
CA GLN A 28 -3.45 -15.33 11.11
C GLN A 28 -3.07 -15.14 9.63
N VAL A 29 -2.22 -15.98 9.07
CA VAL A 29 -1.80 -15.91 7.67
C VAL A 29 -2.69 -16.80 6.81
N LYS A 30 -3.32 -16.19 5.80
CA LYS A 30 -4.12 -16.91 4.80
C LYS A 30 -3.50 -16.71 3.42
N ILE A 31 -3.22 -17.81 2.74
CA ILE A 31 -2.62 -17.81 1.40
C ILE A 31 -3.72 -18.08 0.37
N PHE A 32 -3.89 -17.16 -0.57
CA PHE A 32 -4.77 -17.31 -1.72
C PHE A 32 -3.94 -17.33 -2.99
N ARG A 33 -4.22 -18.28 -3.88
CA ARG A 33 -3.53 -18.43 -5.17
C ARG A 33 -4.51 -18.16 -6.30
N ALA A 34 -4.11 -17.30 -7.24
CA ALA A 34 -4.80 -17.19 -8.51
C ALA A 34 -4.43 -18.39 -9.41
N PRO A 35 -5.34 -18.90 -10.24
CA PRO A 35 -5.09 -20.05 -11.10
C PRO A 35 -4.03 -19.76 -12.19
N GLU A 36 -3.87 -18.49 -12.54
CA GLU A 36 -2.93 -18.00 -13.54
C GLU A 36 -2.33 -16.66 -13.12
N ARG A 37 -1.42 -16.11 -13.91
CA ARG A 37 -0.84 -14.78 -13.69
C ARG A 37 -1.87 -13.69 -13.99
N VAL A 38 -2.47 -13.11 -12.95
CA VAL A 38 -3.53 -12.09 -13.07
C VAL A 38 -3.03 -10.63 -12.99
N GLY A 39 -1.75 -10.43 -12.70
CA GLY A 39 -1.16 -9.10 -12.48
C GLY A 39 -1.43 -8.53 -11.08
N LEU A 40 -0.80 -7.39 -10.79
CA LEU A 40 -0.84 -6.74 -9.47
C LEU A 40 -2.25 -6.33 -9.08
N ILE A 41 -2.96 -5.68 -9.96
CA ILE A 41 -4.25 -5.04 -9.69
C ILE A 41 -5.30 -6.09 -9.33
N ARG A 42 -5.47 -7.09 -10.17
CA ARG A 42 -6.42 -8.18 -9.94
C ARG A 42 -6.03 -9.04 -8.72
N ALA A 43 -4.71 -9.20 -8.47
CA ALA A 43 -4.23 -9.88 -7.27
C ALA A 43 -4.59 -9.12 -5.99
N ARG A 44 -4.46 -7.79 -5.97
CA ARG A 44 -4.88 -6.93 -4.85
C ARG A 44 -6.40 -6.94 -4.66
N LEU A 45 -7.18 -6.92 -5.74
CA LEU A 45 -8.64 -7.07 -5.68
C LEU A 45 -9.05 -8.42 -5.08
N LEU A 46 -8.38 -9.51 -5.47
CA LEU A 46 -8.62 -10.83 -4.88
C LEU A 46 -8.34 -10.81 -3.36
N GLY A 47 -7.22 -10.21 -2.93
CA GLY A 47 -6.91 -10.06 -1.50
C GLY A 47 -7.95 -9.23 -0.76
N ALA A 48 -8.34 -8.08 -1.30
CA ALA A 48 -9.36 -7.21 -0.72
C ALA A 48 -10.72 -7.92 -0.57
N SER A 49 -11.11 -8.75 -1.55
CA SER A 49 -12.35 -9.53 -1.49
C SER A 49 -12.38 -10.57 -0.37
N LYS A 50 -11.21 -11.07 0.04
CA LYS A 50 -11.06 -12.06 1.11
C LYS A 50 -10.84 -11.44 2.49
N ALA A 51 -10.48 -10.16 2.54
CA ALA A 51 -10.26 -9.45 3.78
C ALA A 51 -11.60 -9.19 4.50
N THR A 52 -11.62 -9.39 5.81
CA THR A 52 -12.80 -9.17 6.66
C THR A 52 -12.65 -7.95 7.58
N ALA A 53 -11.46 -7.40 7.70
CA ALA A 53 -11.17 -6.25 8.53
C ALA A 53 -11.71 -4.94 7.90
N PRO A 54 -12.06 -3.93 8.73
CA PRO A 54 -12.58 -2.65 8.24
C PRO A 54 -11.54 -1.78 7.54
N VAL A 55 -10.24 -2.04 7.73
CA VAL A 55 -9.14 -1.32 7.08
C VAL A 55 -8.32 -2.32 6.28
N LEU A 56 -8.03 -1.98 5.04
CA LEU A 56 -7.11 -2.69 4.16
C LEU A 56 -5.76 -1.98 4.20
N THR A 57 -4.69 -2.75 4.39
CA THR A 57 -3.32 -2.26 4.22
C THR A 57 -2.66 -3.08 3.11
N PHE A 58 -2.31 -2.41 2.03
CA PHE A 58 -1.61 -3.01 0.91
C PHE A 58 -0.11 -2.84 1.09
N LEU A 59 0.62 -3.90 0.83
CA LEU A 59 2.08 -3.93 0.94
C LEU A 59 2.67 -4.64 -0.28
N ASP A 60 3.81 -4.16 -0.73
CA ASP A 60 4.63 -4.89 -1.68
C ASP A 60 5.29 -6.09 -1.00
N SER A 61 5.71 -7.08 -1.78
CA SER A 61 6.31 -8.33 -1.25
C SER A 61 7.78 -8.17 -0.83
N HIS A 62 8.41 -7.06 -1.20
CA HIS A 62 9.83 -6.74 -0.97
C HIS A 62 9.98 -5.58 0.01
N ILE A 63 9.33 -5.68 1.15
CA ILE A 63 9.38 -4.67 2.22
C ILE A 63 9.91 -5.28 3.51
N GLU A 64 10.48 -4.45 4.35
CA GLU A 64 10.72 -4.73 5.76
C GLU A 64 9.91 -3.75 6.59
N ALA A 65 9.13 -4.30 7.52
CA ALA A 65 8.28 -3.51 8.41
C ALA A 65 9.07 -3.13 9.66
N THR A 66 9.26 -1.84 9.89
CA THR A 66 9.89 -1.32 11.10
C THR A 66 8.93 -1.37 12.29
N GLU A 67 9.45 -1.28 13.51
CA GLU A 67 8.62 -1.18 14.71
C GLU A 67 7.69 0.04 14.62
N GLY A 68 6.43 -0.15 14.96
CA GLY A 68 5.44 0.94 14.99
C GLY A 68 4.93 1.42 13.62
N TRP A 69 5.30 0.81 12.52
CA TRP A 69 4.95 1.27 11.17
C TRP A 69 3.44 1.35 10.87
N LEU A 70 2.63 0.48 11.46
CA LEU A 70 1.22 0.35 11.14
C LEU A 70 0.32 1.34 11.89
N GLN A 71 0.66 1.65 13.14
CA GLN A 71 -0.17 2.48 14.00
C GLN A 71 -0.51 3.85 13.41
N PRO A 72 0.43 4.65 12.90
CA PRO A 72 0.11 5.97 12.34
C PRO A 72 -0.76 5.89 11.08
N LEU A 73 -0.63 4.85 10.29
CA LEU A 73 -1.50 4.60 9.13
C LEU A 73 -2.94 4.33 9.56
N LEU A 74 -3.14 3.44 10.56
CA LEU A 74 -4.46 3.13 11.09
C LEU A 74 -5.09 4.32 11.79
N GLU A 75 -4.32 5.08 12.55
CA GLU A 75 -4.78 6.30 13.22
C GLU A 75 -5.30 7.32 12.18
N ARG A 76 -4.55 7.55 11.11
CA ARG A 76 -4.97 8.48 10.05
C ARG A 76 -6.28 8.05 9.41
N VAL A 77 -6.41 6.78 9.06
CA VAL A 77 -7.64 6.23 8.46
C VAL A 77 -8.82 6.24 9.44
N ALA A 78 -8.56 6.15 10.76
CA ALA A 78 -9.59 6.27 11.79
C ALA A 78 -10.06 7.71 11.98
N LEU A 79 -9.14 8.68 11.96
CA LEU A 79 -9.43 10.11 12.09
C LEU A 79 -10.10 10.68 10.82
N ASP A 80 -9.74 10.17 9.66
CA ASP A 80 -10.31 10.58 8.38
C ASP A 80 -10.72 9.34 7.55
N PRO A 81 -11.98 8.96 7.59
CA PRO A 81 -12.49 7.77 6.92
C PRO A 81 -12.32 7.74 5.40
N LYS A 82 -12.07 8.89 4.77
CA LYS A 82 -11.86 9.04 3.33
C LYS A 82 -10.37 9.23 2.96
N ALA A 83 -9.47 9.08 3.91
CA ALA A 83 -8.05 9.15 3.64
C ALA A 83 -7.51 7.84 3.03
N VAL A 84 -6.62 8.01 2.06
CA VAL A 84 -5.64 6.99 1.63
C VAL A 84 -4.33 7.34 2.32
N ALA A 85 -3.98 6.59 3.35
CA ALA A 85 -2.81 6.86 4.20
C ALA A 85 -1.58 6.14 3.66
N CYS A 86 -0.53 6.87 3.32
CA CYS A 86 0.71 6.36 2.74
C CYS A 86 1.89 6.60 3.68
N PRO A 87 2.76 5.60 3.94
CA PRO A 87 3.94 5.80 4.76
C PRO A 87 5.04 6.56 4.01
N VAL A 88 6.03 7.04 4.75
CA VAL A 88 7.35 7.31 4.18
C VAL A 88 7.95 6.00 3.70
N ILE A 89 8.51 5.98 2.49
CA ILE A 89 9.15 4.81 1.90
C ILE A 89 10.65 5.06 1.91
N GLU A 90 11.37 4.23 2.64
CA GLU A 90 12.82 4.23 2.70
C GLU A 90 13.41 3.19 1.76
N GLU A 91 14.71 3.29 1.50
CA GLU A 91 15.42 2.35 0.63
C GLU A 91 16.13 1.27 1.45
N ILE A 92 16.15 0.06 0.90
CA ILE A 92 17.03 -1.00 1.34
C ILE A 92 18.09 -1.20 0.25
N SER A 93 19.36 -1.08 0.62
CA SER A 93 20.46 -1.25 -0.33
C SER A 93 20.45 -2.65 -0.95
N ASP A 94 20.44 -2.75 -2.24
CA ASP A 94 20.55 -4.01 -3.00
C ASP A 94 21.86 -4.76 -2.76
N LYS A 95 22.93 -4.04 -2.37
CA LYS A 95 24.27 -4.59 -2.13
C LYS A 95 24.53 -5.00 -0.70
N THR A 96 24.06 -4.22 0.26
CA THR A 96 24.39 -4.41 1.68
C THR A 96 23.19 -4.81 2.53
N LEU A 97 21.98 -4.73 1.99
CA LEU A 97 20.71 -4.91 2.69
C LEU A 97 20.51 -3.95 3.89
N GLN A 98 21.26 -2.86 3.90
CA GLN A 98 21.14 -1.84 4.93
C GLN A 98 20.03 -0.86 4.58
N TYR A 99 19.27 -0.46 5.58
CA TYR A 99 18.34 0.66 5.50
C TYR A 99 19.07 1.95 5.19
N LYS A 100 18.54 2.71 4.24
CA LYS A 100 19.00 4.05 3.89
C LYS A 100 17.85 5.01 4.10
N PHE A 101 18.08 6.01 4.93
CA PHE A 101 17.14 7.10 5.08
C PHE A 101 17.00 7.87 3.76
N VAL A 102 15.77 7.98 3.31
CA VAL A 102 15.38 8.87 2.20
C VAL A 102 14.68 10.07 2.82
N THR A 103 14.84 11.24 2.22
CA THR A 103 14.16 12.44 2.72
C THR A 103 12.66 12.22 2.79
N ARG A 104 12.05 12.65 3.91
CA ARG A 104 10.59 12.57 4.08
C ARG A 104 9.85 13.68 3.36
N ASN A 105 10.57 14.69 2.89
CA ASN A 105 10.01 15.82 2.18
C ASN A 105 9.72 15.51 0.71
N LEU A 106 9.23 14.30 0.44
CA LEU A 106 8.84 13.86 -0.89
C LEU A 106 7.33 13.60 -0.93
N GLU A 107 6.64 14.23 -1.84
CA GLU A 107 5.26 13.88 -2.19
C GLU A 107 5.21 13.15 -3.54
N GLY A 108 4.22 12.28 -3.70
CA GLY A 108 3.93 11.69 -5.01
C GLY A 108 3.34 12.73 -5.96
N SER A 109 3.88 12.79 -7.14
CA SER A 109 3.48 13.67 -8.24
C SER A 109 3.38 12.88 -9.54
N PHE A 110 3.03 13.51 -10.62
CA PHE A 110 2.99 12.89 -11.95
C PHE A 110 3.20 13.93 -13.04
N HIS A 111 3.75 13.50 -14.15
CA HIS A 111 3.87 14.29 -15.38
C HIS A 111 2.60 14.18 -16.23
N TRP A 112 2.42 15.09 -17.18
CA TRP A 112 1.24 15.09 -18.06
C TRP A 112 1.13 13.85 -18.98
N ASN A 113 2.19 13.08 -19.12
CA ASN A 113 2.18 11.77 -19.77
C ASN A 113 1.75 10.63 -18.84
N LEU A 114 1.31 10.96 -17.60
CA LEU A 114 0.87 10.03 -16.55
C LEU A 114 1.99 9.15 -15.98
N GLU A 115 3.25 9.56 -16.11
CA GLU A 115 4.36 8.95 -15.38
C GLU A 115 4.43 9.50 -13.95
N PHE A 116 4.54 8.58 -13.00
CA PHE A 116 4.72 8.92 -11.58
C PHE A 116 6.11 9.51 -11.34
N ASP A 117 6.19 10.50 -10.48
CA ASP A 117 7.44 11.10 -10.04
C ASP A 117 7.38 11.52 -8.57
N TRP A 118 8.55 11.66 -7.95
CA TRP A 118 8.69 12.23 -6.63
C TRP A 118 9.01 13.72 -6.72
N ARG A 119 8.26 14.53 -5.99
CA ARG A 119 8.50 15.95 -5.88
C ARG A 119 8.94 16.31 -4.47
N GLU A 120 10.03 17.06 -4.34
CA GLU A 120 10.44 17.62 -3.06
C GLU A 120 9.48 18.74 -2.63
N VAL A 121 9.16 18.76 -1.34
CA VAL A 121 8.33 19.79 -0.71
C VAL A 121 9.08 20.38 0.48
N GLU A 122 9.03 21.71 0.62
CA GLU A 122 9.63 22.37 1.79
C GLU A 122 8.73 22.16 3.02
N ARG A 123 9.27 21.45 4.02
CA ARG A 123 8.56 21.18 5.27
C ARG A 123 9.50 21.24 6.45
N VAL A 124 8.97 21.81 7.53
CA VAL A 124 9.68 21.98 8.79
C VAL A 124 9.08 21.15 9.93
N ASP A 125 7.93 20.54 9.72
CA ASP A 125 7.20 19.76 10.72
C ASP A 125 7.07 18.27 10.36
N TRP A 126 6.55 17.51 11.30
CA TRP A 126 6.31 16.08 11.18
C TRP A 126 4.83 15.74 10.95
N ALA A 127 3.99 16.74 10.73
CA ALA A 127 2.57 16.53 10.53
C ALA A 127 2.29 15.78 9.21
N PRO A 128 1.27 14.93 9.19
CA PRO A 128 0.79 14.33 7.95
C PRO A 128 0.40 15.39 6.94
N TYR A 129 0.67 15.14 5.66
CA TYR A 129 0.41 16.12 4.60
C TYR A 129 -0.20 15.49 3.35
N PRO A 130 -0.96 16.28 2.57
CA PRO A 130 -1.55 15.79 1.34
C PRO A 130 -0.48 15.50 0.29
N SER A 131 -0.71 14.47 -0.51
CA SER A 131 0.07 14.11 -1.69
C SER A 131 -0.84 14.05 -2.90
N SER A 132 -0.39 14.57 -4.03
CA SER A 132 -1.20 14.56 -5.25
C SER A 132 -1.60 13.16 -5.67
N VAL A 133 -0.65 12.23 -5.61
CA VAL A 133 -0.84 10.81 -5.87
C VAL A 133 -0.02 9.97 -4.90
N MET A 134 -0.37 8.70 -4.74
CA MET A 134 0.41 7.74 -3.96
C MET A 134 1.41 6.99 -4.84
N ALA A 135 2.47 6.48 -4.25
CA ALA A 135 3.43 5.60 -4.94
C ALA A 135 2.84 4.23 -5.32
N GLY A 136 1.76 3.83 -4.69
CA GLY A 136 1.00 2.63 -5.02
C GLY A 136 1.42 1.35 -4.30
N GLY A 137 2.66 1.26 -3.82
CA GLY A 137 3.18 0.04 -3.19
C GLY A 137 2.65 -0.21 -1.78
N LEU A 138 2.58 0.86 -0.98
CA LEU A 138 2.26 0.80 0.45
C LEU A 138 1.23 1.86 0.82
N PHE A 139 0.07 1.43 1.30
CA PHE A 139 -0.97 2.35 1.81
C PHE A 139 -2.02 1.62 2.63
N SER A 140 -2.71 2.38 3.47
CA SER A 140 -3.90 1.94 4.20
C SER A 140 -5.13 2.74 3.77
N ILE A 141 -6.26 2.05 3.67
CA ILE A 141 -7.55 2.62 3.28
C ILE A 141 -8.68 1.90 4.00
N ARG A 142 -9.76 2.58 4.33
CA ARG A 142 -10.98 1.88 4.79
C ARG A 142 -11.54 1.01 3.68
N LYS A 143 -11.96 -0.19 4.03
CA LYS A 143 -12.53 -1.14 3.07
C LYS A 143 -13.79 -0.58 2.42
N ASP A 144 -14.72 -0.01 3.21
CA ASP A 144 -15.95 0.60 2.70
C ASP A 144 -15.67 1.82 1.80
N TRP A 145 -14.63 2.59 2.08
CA TRP A 145 -14.23 3.69 1.21
C TRP A 145 -13.64 3.19 -0.11
N PHE A 146 -12.80 2.16 -0.06
CA PHE A 146 -12.26 1.51 -1.26
C PHE A 146 -13.38 0.93 -2.14
N GLU A 147 -14.43 0.37 -1.53
CA GLU A 147 -15.65 -0.09 -2.21
C GLU A 147 -16.44 1.08 -2.84
N GLN A 148 -16.63 2.19 -2.12
CA GLN A 148 -17.31 3.38 -2.63
C GLN A 148 -16.58 4.01 -3.82
N LEU A 149 -15.24 3.96 -3.84
CA LEU A 149 -14.43 4.40 -4.97
C LEU A 149 -14.53 3.46 -6.20
N GLY A 150 -15.21 2.31 -6.06
CA GLY A 150 -15.32 1.30 -7.11
C GLY A 150 -14.10 0.40 -7.23
N PHE A 151 -13.29 0.30 -6.16
CA PHE A 151 -12.05 -0.49 -6.14
C PHE A 151 -11.02 0.02 -7.15
N TYR A 152 -10.10 -0.83 -7.58
CA TYR A 152 -9.33 -0.63 -8.81
C TYR A 152 -10.16 -1.02 -10.03
N ASP A 153 -9.87 -0.42 -11.17
CA ASP A 153 -10.44 -0.86 -12.44
C ASP A 153 -9.92 -2.28 -12.80
N PRO A 154 -10.80 -3.30 -12.84
CA PRO A 154 -10.41 -4.66 -13.17
C PRO A 154 -9.97 -4.83 -14.63
N GLY A 155 -10.23 -3.85 -15.49
CA GLY A 155 -9.76 -3.80 -16.89
C GLY A 155 -8.28 -3.48 -17.02
N MET A 156 -7.65 -2.92 -15.97
CA MET A 156 -6.21 -2.69 -15.95
C MET A 156 -5.45 -4.01 -15.90
N GLU A 157 -4.45 -4.15 -16.78
CA GLU A 157 -3.69 -5.39 -16.93
C GLU A 157 -2.27 -5.26 -16.43
N ILE A 158 -1.82 -6.34 -15.81
CA ILE A 158 -0.46 -6.60 -15.34
C ILE A 158 -0.03 -5.64 -14.24
N TRP A 159 0.38 -4.41 -14.57
CA TRP A 159 0.98 -3.45 -13.64
C TRP A 159 0.97 -2.03 -14.21
N GLY A 160 0.83 -1.03 -13.33
CA GLY A 160 1.01 0.40 -13.63
C GLY A 160 -0.32 1.14 -13.86
N GLY A 161 -0.32 2.43 -13.46
CA GLY A 161 -1.47 3.34 -13.57
C GLY A 161 -2.50 3.24 -12.43
N GLU A 162 -2.55 2.14 -11.70
CA GLU A 162 -3.52 1.92 -10.62
C GLU A 162 -3.35 2.90 -9.45
N GLN A 163 -2.13 3.34 -9.20
CA GLN A 163 -1.85 4.33 -8.18
C GLN A 163 -2.39 5.71 -8.54
N LEU A 164 -2.32 6.08 -9.82
CA LEU A 164 -2.89 7.34 -10.33
C LEU A 164 -4.42 7.25 -10.32
N GLU A 165 -4.96 6.18 -10.85
CA GLU A 165 -6.40 5.93 -10.93
C GLU A 165 -7.06 6.01 -9.55
N LEU A 166 -6.55 5.29 -8.56
CA LEU A 166 -7.09 5.32 -7.20
C LEU A 166 -6.88 6.67 -6.52
N SER A 167 -5.75 7.32 -6.74
CA SER A 167 -5.49 8.66 -6.19
C SER A 167 -6.46 9.69 -6.74
N PHE A 168 -6.71 9.69 -8.05
CA PHE A 168 -7.67 10.58 -8.68
C PHE A 168 -9.10 10.32 -8.18
N LYS A 169 -9.52 9.07 -8.10
CA LYS A 169 -10.81 8.71 -7.50
C LYS A 169 -10.95 9.23 -6.07
N ALA A 170 -9.92 9.05 -5.24
CA ALA A 170 -9.95 9.53 -3.86
C ALA A 170 -10.17 11.05 -3.82
N TRP A 171 -9.42 11.83 -4.57
CA TRP A 171 -9.56 13.28 -4.63
C TRP A 171 -10.89 13.72 -5.23
N MET A 172 -11.32 13.16 -6.34
CA MET A 172 -12.56 13.53 -7.04
C MET A 172 -13.81 13.20 -6.22
N CYS A 173 -13.76 12.16 -5.39
CA CYS A 173 -14.86 11.75 -4.52
C CYS A 173 -14.84 12.40 -3.12
N GLY A 174 -14.03 13.44 -2.92
CA GLY A 174 -13.98 14.22 -1.69
C GLY A 174 -13.21 13.55 -0.55
N GLY A 175 -12.29 12.66 -0.86
CA GLY A 175 -11.27 12.14 0.04
C GLY A 175 -9.92 12.82 -0.19
N LYS A 176 -8.85 12.16 0.22
CA LYS A 176 -7.49 12.65 0.03
C LYS A 176 -6.45 11.53 0.09
N VAL A 177 -5.31 11.75 -0.53
CA VAL A 177 -4.09 10.96 -0.32
C VAL A 177 -3.22 11.72 0.69
N VAL A 178 -2.79 11.04 1.75
CA VAL A 178 -2.04 11.66 2.85
C VAL A 178 -0.76 10.87 3.10
N LYS A 179 0.37 11.55 3.11
CA LYS A 179 1.66 10.99 3.52
C LYS A 179 1.87 11.22 5.03
N ILE A 180 2.37 10.19 5.72
CA ILE A 180 2.50 10.14 7.17
C ILE A 180 3.96 9.96 7.54
#